data_9fc73ab0b8ab9174c66f848789e33426
#
_entry.id   9fc73ab0b8ab9174c66f848789e33426
#
_cell.length_a   1.000
_cell.length_b   1.000
_cell.length_c   1.000
_cell.angle_alpha   90.00
_cell.angle_beta   90.00
_cell.angle_gamma   90.00
#
_symmetry.space_group_name_H-M   'P 1'
#
loop_
_entity.id
_entity.type
_entity.pdbx_description
1 polymer ?
#
loop_
_entity_poly.entity_id
_entity_poly.type
_entity_poly.pdbx_seq_one_letter_code
_entity_poly.pdbx_strand_id
1 'polypeptide(L)'
;MEKATPPYKLQVIKALLEAGKVRSTQSALAGAAALRFNFAGVLAVIMSLTPKDFYKSMTTHANHRIWQDVYRPVTDVGEVYLKLTVVDEVLIVSFKEL
;
A
#
# COMPACT_ATOMS: atom_id res chain seq x y z
N MET A 1 6.48 14.53 8.47
CA MET A 1 7.84 14.00 8.28
C MET A 1 7.82 12.98 7.14
N GLU A 2 8.83 13.01 6.30
CA GLU A 2 8.92 12.10 5.14
C GLU A 2 10.26 11.39 5.09
N LYS A 3 10.27 10.23 4.45
CA LYS A 3 11.50 9.46 4.21
C LYS A 3 11.58 9.01 2.76
N ALA A 4 12.80 8.93 2.24
CA ALA A 4 13.08 8.41 0.91
C ALA A 4 13.30 6.89 0.90
N THR A 5 13.38 6.28 2.08
CA THR A 5 13.53 4.83 2.21
C THR A 5 12.34 4.27 2.99
N PRO A 6 11.81 3.09 2.60
CA PRO A 6 10.63 2.54 3.26
C PRO A 6 10.96 2.04 4.67
N PRO A 7 10.22 2.49 5.71
CA PRO A 7 10.34 1.92 7.05
C PRO A 7 9.97 0.45 7.11
N TYR A 8 9.04 0.00 6.25
CA TYR A 8 8.61 -1.40 6.21
C TYR A 8 9.23 -2.11 5.02
N LYS A 9 9.84 -3.27 5.25
CA LYS A 9 10.44 -4.05 4.17
C LYS A 9 9.36 -4.75 3.35
N LEU A 10 9.49 -4.73 2.03
CA LEU A 10 8.56 -5.42 1.13
C LEU A 10 8.41 -6.90 1.46
N GLN A 11 9.51 -7.55 1.80
CA GLN A 11 9.51 -8.98 2.15
C GLN A 11 8.62 -9.26 3.37
N VAL A 12 8.59 -8.35 4.35
CA VAL A 12 7.71 -8.45 5.52
C VAL A 12 6.26 -8.21 5.11
N ILE A 13 6.01 -7.19 4.30
CA ILE A 13 4.67 -6.87 3.79
C ILE A 13 4.09 -8.08 3.06
N LYS A 14 4.86 -8.65 2.13
CA LYS A 14 4.42 -9.80 1.33
C LYS A 14 4.18 -11.05 2.18
N ALA A 15 5.03 -11.28 3.18
CA ALA A 15 4.84 -12.40 4.09
C ALA A 15 3.55 -12.26 4.90
N LEU A 16 3.21 -11.06 5.35
CA LEU A 16 1.97 -10.79 6.07
C LEU A 16 0.75 -11.02 5.16
N LEU A 17 0.82 -10.60 3.91
CA LEU A 17 -0.25 -10.86 2.95
C LEU A 17 -0.47 -12.37 2.76
N GLU A 18 0.61 -13.12 2.60
CA GLU A 18 0.54 -14.57 2.43
C GLU A 18 -0.06 -15.26 3.67
N ALA A 19 0.16 -14.69 4.84
CA ALA A 19 -0.42 -15.19 6.08
C ALA A 19 -1.86 -14.74 6.31
N GLY A 20 -2.43 -13.97 5.38
CA GLY A 20 -3.79 -13.43 5.51
C GLY A 20 -3.90 -12.26 6.48
N LYS A 21 -2.77 -11.68 6.88
CA LYS A 21 -2.73 -10.57 7.84
C LYS A 21 -2.76 -9.24 7.11
N VAL A 22 -3.91 -8.95 6.52
CA VAL A 22 -4.10 -7.73 5.72
C VAL A 22 -5.54 -7.25 5.84
N ARG A 23 -5.70 -5.94 5.93
CA ARG A 23 -7.00 -5.26 5.92
C ARG A 23 -6.94 -4.04 5.03
N SER A 24 -8.09 -3.49 4.72
CA SER A 24 -8.22 -2.30 3.88
C SER A 24 -9.22 -1.33 4.47
N THR A 25 -8.98 -0.04 4.26
CA THR A 25 -9.96 0.99 4.56
C THR A 25 -11.07 0.95 3.51
N GLN A 26 -12.24 1.52 3.84
CA GLN A 26 -13.33 1.67 2.89
C GLN A 26 -12.90 2.55 1.71
N SER A 27 -12.13 3.59 2.00
CA SER A 27 -11.60 4.50 0.98
C SER A 27 -10.72 3.77 -0.04
N ALA A 28 -9.85 2.88 0.44
CA ALA A 28 -9.00 2.09 -0.45
C ALA A 28 -9.83 1.12 -1.29
N LEU A 29 -10.83 0.47 -0.70
CA LEU A 29 -11.70 -0.43 -1.43
C LEU A 29 -12.49 0.30 -2.51
N ALA A 30 -13.02 1.49 -2.19
CA ALA A 30 -13.77 2.30 -3.13
C ALA A 30 -12.88 2.77 -4.29
N GLY A 31 -11.66 3.23 -3.98
CA GLY A 31 -10.70 3.65 -5.01
C GLY A 31 -10.30 2.51 -5.92
N ALA A 32 -10.09 1.32 -5.36
CA ALA A 32 -9.77 0.12 -6.14
C ALA A 32 -10.92 -0.27 -7.05
N ALA A 33 -12.15 -0.26 -6.53
CA ALA A 33 -13.35 -0.59 -7.31
C ALA A 33 -13.54 0.36 -8.49
N ALA A 34 -13.24 1.65 -8.30
CA ALA A 34 -13.30 2.65 -9.36
C ALA A 34 -12.33 2.32 -10.50
N LEU A 35 -11.22 1.64 -10.20
CA LEU A 35 -10.23 1.18 -11.17
C LEU A 35 -10.48 -0.27 -11.60
N ARG A 36 -11.61 -0.86 -11.21
CA ARG A 36 -12.02 -2.24 -11.52
C ARG A 36 -11.12 -3.30 -10.88
N PHE A 37 -10.53 -2.99 -9.74
CA PHE A 37 -9.83 -3.96 -8.91
C PHE A 37 -10.74 -4.46 -7.79
N ASN A 38 -10.81 -5.77 -7.62
CA ASN A 38 -11.37 -6.34 -6.40
C ASN A 38 -10.23 -6.49 -5.37
N PHE A 39 -10.54 -6.96 -4.18
CA PHE A 39 -9.53 -7.09 -3.12
C PHE A 39 -8.40 -8.02 -3.53
N ALA A 40 -8.71 -9.15 -4.17
CA ALA A 40 -7.68 -10.07 -4.67
C ALA A 40 -6.74 -9.40 -5.68
N GLY A 41 -7.28 -8.52 -6.53
CA GLY A 41 -6.50 -7.76 -7.49
C GLY A 41 -5.56 -6.77 -6.81
N VAL A 42 -6.03 -6.10 -5.75
CA VAL A 42 -5.18 -5.20 -4.94
C VAL A 42 -4.04 -5.97 -4.31
N LEU A 43 -4.33 -7.13 -3.73
CA LEU A 43 -3.29 -7.99 -3.12
C LEU A 43 -2.26 -8.43 -4.16
N ALA A 44 -2.70 -8.76 -5.38
CA ALA A 44 -1.80 -9.12 -6.47
C ALA A 44 -0.85 -7.98 -6.83
N VAL A 45 -1.34 -6.74 -6.84
CA VAL A 45 -0.51 -5.56 -7.08
C VAL A 45 0.55 -5.44 -5.99
N ILE A 46 0.17 -5.59 -4.73
CA ILE A 46 1.12 -5.51 -3.60
C ILE A 46 2.16 -6.61 -3.70
N MET A 47 1.76 -7.84 -4.04
CA MET A 47 2.70 -8.96 -4.19
C MET A 47 3.69 -8.74 -5.33
N SER A 48 3.34 -7.92 -6.31
CA SER A 48 4.22 -7.60 -7.45
C SER A 48 5.14 -6.41 -7.21
N LEU A 49 5.00 -5.71 -6.08
CA LEU A 49 5.80 -4.52 -5.80
C LEU A 49 7.29 -4.83 -5.76
N THR A 50 8.07 -3.90 -6.31
CA THR A 50 9.53 -3.93 -6.25
C THR A 50 10.02 -2.64 -5.58
N PRO A 51 11.28 -2.57 -5.15
CA PRO A 51 11.82 -1.33 -4.57
C PRO A 51 11.71 -0.12 -5.49
N LYS A 52 11.66 -0.33 -6.80
CA LYS A 52 11.53 0.77 -7.78
C LYS A 52 10.16 1.44 -7.72
N ASP A 53 9.16 0.76 -7.19
CA ASP A 53 7.80 1.31 -7.10
C ASP A 53 7.64 2.23 -5.90
N PHE A 54 8.59 2.22 -4.97
CA PHE A 54 8.53 3.05 -3.77
C PHE A 54 8.67 4.52 -4.15
N TYR A 55 7.77 5.35 -3.62
CA TYR A 55 7.80 6.79 -3.83
C TYR A 55 8.34 7.52 -2.59
N LYS A 56 7.65 7.40 -1.47
CA LYS A 56 8.08 8.01 -0.21
C LYS A 56 7.33 7.40 0.97
N SER A 57 7.78 7.71 2.16
CA SER A 57 7.04 7.40 3.38
C SER A 57 6.81 8.69 4.17
N MET A 58 5.67 8.75 4.87
CA MET A 58 5.30 9.92 5.66
C MET A 58 4.62 9.48 6.94
N THR A 59 4.67 10.34 7.96
CA THR A 59 3.90 10.10 9.16
C THR A 59 2.53 10.75 9.04
N THR A 60 1.57 10.28 9.84
CA THR A 60 0.24 10.89 9.88
C THR A 60 0.27 12.13 10.77
N HIS A 61 -0.68 13.05 10.55
CA HIS A 61 -0.85 14.22 11.43
C HIS A 61 -1.29 13.81 12.82
N ALA A 62 -2.08 12.75 12.93
CA ALA A 62 -2.61 12.26 14.20
C ALA A 62 -1.56 11.54 15.04
N ASN A 63 -0.57 10.92 14.40
CA ASN A 63 0.46 10.15 15.10
C ASN A 63 1.77 10.14 14.31
N HIS A 64 2.77 10.85 14.81
CA HIS A 64 4.09 10.94 14.18
C HIS A 64 4.90 9.63 14.27
N ARG A 65 4.39 8.62 14.97
CA ARG A 65 5.05 7.31 15.09
C ARG A 65 4.56 6.30 14.08
N ILE A 66 3.46 6.60 13.39
CA ILE A 66 2.90 5.72 12.38
C ILE A 66 3.36 6.19 11.02
N TRP A 67 4.12 5.34 10.33
CA TRP A 67 4.58 5.60 8.98
C TRP A 67 3.61 5.01 7.97
N GLN A 68 3.38 5.74 6.89
CA GLN A 68 2.59 5.29 5.75
C GLN A 68 3.50 5.28 4.54
N ASP A 69 3.71 4.11 3.97
CA ASP A 69 4.57 3.93 2.81
C ASP A 69 3.74 4.09 1.54
N VAL A 70 4.20 4.95 0.64
CA VAL A 70 3.54 5.22 -0.64
C VAL A 70 4.33 4.57 -1.76
N TYR A 71 3.64 3.76 -2.54
CA TYR A 71 4.16 3.13 -3.76
C TYR A 71 3.38 3.62 -4.96
N ARG A 72 4.04 3.65 -6.11
CA ARG A 72 3.43 4.09 -7.37
C ARG A 72 3.67 3.03 -8.46
N PRO A 73 3.10 1.82 -8.28
CA PRO A 73 3.29 0.77 -9.27
C PRO A 73 2.55 1.07 -10.57
N VAL A 74 3.09 0.58 -11.67
CA VAL A 74 2.40 0.61 -12.96
C VAL A 74 1.59 -0.67 -13.09
N THR A 75 0.30 -0.53 -13.37
CA THR A 75 -0.62 -1.64 -13.54
C THR A 75 -1.22 -1.62 -14.94
N ASP A 76 -2.06 -2.58 -15.26
CA ASP A 76 -2.78 -2.62 -16.54
C ASP A 76 -3.65 -1.39 -16.79
N VAL A 77 -4.04 -0.69 -15.72
CA VAL A 77 -4.84 0.53 -15.82
C VAL A 77 -4.00 1.80 -15.64
N GLY A 78 -2.68 1.68 -15.67
CA GLY A 78 -1.74 2.78 -15.52
C GLY A 78 -1.16 2.83 -14.11
N GLU A 79 -0.51 3.94 -13.76
CA GLU A 79 0.05 4.12 -12.42
C GLU A 79 -1.04 4.28 -11.39
N VAL A 80 -0.87 3.62 -10.25
CA VAL A 80 -1.78 3.77 -9.11
C VAL A 80 -1.01 4.33 -7.92
N TYR A 81 -1.75 5.03 -7.06
CA TYR A 81 -1.26 5.54 -5.79
C TYR A 81 -1.68 4.54 -4.72
N LEU A 82 -0.70 3.86 -4.15
CA LEU A 82 -0.91 2.84 -3.12
C LEU A 82 -0.24 3.32 -1.84
N LYS A 83 -1.04 3.45 -0.77
CA LYS A 83 -0.52 3.82 0.54
C LYS A 83 -0.85 2.72 1.53
N LEU A 84 0.14 2.26 2.27
CA LEU A 84 -0.04 1.22 3.26
C LEU A 84 0.79 1.47 4.51
N THR A 85 0.37 0.85 5.59
CA THR A 85 1.12 0.84 6.85
C THR A 85 1.11 -0.57 7.44
N VAL A 86 1.96 -0.82 8.41
CA VAL A 86 2.06 -2.11 9.09
C VAL A 86 1.98 -1.89 10.59
N VAL A 87 0.93 -2.43 11.20
CA VAL A 87 0.76 -2.49 12.66
C VAL A 87 0.19 -3.86 12.95
N ASP A 88 1.04 -4.82 13.26
CA ASP A 88 0.75 -6.24 13.42
C ASP A 88 0.25 -6.92 12.13
N GLU A 89 -0.41 -6.18 11.26
CA GLU A 89 -0.85 -6.62 9.95
C GLU A 89 -0.72 -5.46 8.95
N VAL A 90 -0.83 -5.75 7.68
CA VAL A 90 -0.81 -4.71 6.64
C VAL A 90 -2.18 -4.05 6.60
N LEU A 91 -2.20 -2.73 6.65
CA LEU A 91 -3.40 -1.94 6.41
C LEU A 91 -3.22 -1.17 5.10
N ILE A 92 -4.09 -1.45 4.14
CA ILE A 92 -4.12 -0.72 2.87
C ILE A 92 -4.95 0.55 3.11
N VAL A 93 -4.26 1.69 3.13
CA VAL A 93 -4.86 2.99 3.49
C VAL A 93 -5.50 3.66 2.29
N SER A 94 -4.85 3.58 1.13
CA SER A 94 -5.35 4.17 -0.12
C SER A 94 -4.95 3.31 -1.31
N PHE A 95 -5.84 3.24 -2.28
CA PHE A 95 -5.57 2.63 -3.58
C PHE A 95 -6.42 3.40 -4.58
N LYS A 96 -5.76 4.18 -5.41
CA LYS A 96 -6.50 5.07 -6.32
C LYS A 96 -5.65 5.44 -7.54
N GLU A 97 -6.30 6.02 -8.53
CA GLU A 97 -5.62 6.56 -9.70
C GLU A 97 -4.61 7.63 -9.27
N LEU A 98 -3.46 7.63 -9.90
CA LEU A 98 -2.42 8.60 -9.62
C LEU A 98 -2.73 10.00 -10.16
#